data_359635d586767299ba0c1c07add87ab3
#
_entry.id   359635d586767299ba0c1c07add87ab3
#
_cell.length_a   1.000
_cell.length_b   1.000
_cell.length_c   1.000
_cell.angle_alpha   90.00
_cell.angle_beta   90.00
_cell.angle_gamma   90.00
#
_symmetry.space_group_name_H-M   'P 1'
#
loop_
_entity.id
_entity.type
_entity.pdbx_description
1 polymer ?
#
loop_
_entity_poly.entity_id
_entity_poly.type
_entity_poly.pdbx_seq_one_letter_code
_entity_poly.pdbx_strand_id
1 'polypeptide(L)'
;MDSKLRNEVERWIDEDPDPHTREQLATLLATGSEAELRPYFSGFLEFGTAGLRGELGPGPSRMNRAVVSKTATGLAQFMKKNGLNSIVIGRDARYGSEDFTRDTAEIMKIGRAHV
;
A
#
# COMPACT_ATOMS: atom_id res chain seq x y z
N MET A 1 -0.09 -23.74 -8.98
CA MET A 1 -0.60 -22.43 -8.53
C MET A 1 -1.63 -21.94 -9.52
N ASP A 2 -2.72 -21.34 -9.03
CA ASP A 2 -3.72 -20.70 -9.86
C ASP A 2 -3.10 -19.59 -10.70
N SER A 3 -3.30 -19.61 -12.02
CA SER A 3 -2.71 -18.63 -12.93
C SER A 3 -3.22 -17.21 -12.65
N LYS A 4 -4.45 -17.08 -12.21
CA LYS A 4 -5.03 -15.77 -11.84
C LYS A 4 -4.30 -15.16 -10.66
N LEU A 5 -4.05 -15.94 -9.62
CA LEU A 5 -3.29 -15.48 -8.45
C LEU A 5 -1.86 -15.14 -8.83
N ARG A 6 -1.21 -15.99 -9.62
CA ARG A 6 0.15 -15.75 -10.09
C ARG A 6 0.27 -14.43 -10.85
N ASN A 7 -0.66 -14.18 -11.76
CA ASN A 7 -0.68 -12.94 -12.54
C ASN A 7 -0.90 -11.72 -11.65
N GLU A 8 -1.75 -11.84 -10.65
CA GLU A 8 -2.01 -10.77 -9.67
C GLU A 8 -0.75 -10.45 -8.87
N VAL A 9 -0.04 -11.49 -8.40
CA VAL A 9 1.21 -11.30 -7.65
C VAL A 9 2.28 -10.66 -8.51
N GLU A 10 2.46 -11.13 -9.75
CA GLU A 10 3.46 -10.58 -10.67
C GLU A 10 3.17 -9.11 -10.99
N ARG A 11 1.92 -8.75 -11.22
CA ARG A 11 1.51 -7.37 -11.45
C ARG A 11 1.81 -6.49 -10.23
N TRP A 12 1.51 -6.99 -9.04
CA TRP A 12 1.78 -6.24 -7.81
C TRP A 12 3.28 -5.99 -7.63
N ILE A 13 4.11 -7.00 -7.89
CA ILE A 13 5.56 -6.87 -7.82
C ILE A 13 6.05 -5.76 -8.76
N ASP A 14 5.54 -5.73 -10.00
CA ASP A 14 5.93 -4.72 -10.98
C ASP A 14 5.57 -3.30 -10.54
N GLU A 15 4.48 -3.14 -9.83
CA GLU A 15 3.97 -1.82 -9.40
C GLU A 15 4.45 -1.41 -8.01
N ASP A 16 5.01 -2.31 -7.23
CA ASP A 16 5.43 -2.04 -5.85
C ASP A 16 6.66 -1.15 -5.83
N PRO A 17 6.59 0.04 -5.21
CA PRO A 17 7.73 0.97 -5.16
C PRO A 17 8.80 0.55 -4.15
N ASP A 18 8.53 -0.40 -3.26
CA ASP A 18 9.45 -0.79 -2.20
C ASP A 18 10.23 -2.04 -2.59
N PRO A 19 11.56 -1.95 -2.79
CA PRO A 19 12.39 -3.11 -3.13
C PRO A 19 12.31 -4.24 -2.11
N HIS A 20 12.11 -3.91 -0.83
CA HIS A 20 12.04 -4.91 0.24
C HIS A 20 10.79 -5.79 0.10
N THR A 21 9.62 -5.20 -0.06
CA THR A 21 8.39 -5.97 -0.23
C THR A 21 8.33 -6.67 -1.57
N ARG A 22 8.90 -6.08 -2.62
CA ARG A 22 9.03 -6.74 -3.93
C ARG A 22 9.85 -8.02 -3.81
N GLU A 23 10.98 -7.98 -3.10
CA GLU A 23 11.83 -9.15 -2.89
C GLU A 23 11.10 -10.22 -2.08
N GLN A 24 10.37 -9.82 -1.05
CA GLN A 24 9.57 -10.76 -0.25
C GLN A 24 8.56 -11.50 -1.12
N LEU A 25 7.84 -10.80 -1.98
CA LEU A 25 6.86 -11.43 -2.87
C LEU A 25 7.51 -12.30 -3.94
N ALA A 26 8.62 -11.86 -4.51
CA ALA A 26 9.35 -12.65 -5.49
C ALA A 26 9.82 -13.99 -4.90
N THR A 27 10.31 -13.96 -3.66
CA THR A 27 10.72 -15.16 -2.95
C THR A 27 9.52 -16.09 -2.69
N LEU A 28 8.41 -15.54 -2.21
CA LEU A 28 7.20 -16.32 -1.98
C LEU A 28 6.65 -16.93 -3.28
N LEU A 29 6.72 -16.20 -4.38
CA LEU A 29 6.26 -16.69 -5.67
C LEU A 29 7.13 -17.83 -6.19
N ALA A 30 8.45 -17.75 -5.96
CA ALA A 30 9.42 -18.75 -6.44
C ALA A 30 9.43 -20.02 -5.59
N THR A 31 9.30 -19.89 -4.26
CA THR A 31 9.50 -21.00 -3.32
C THR A 31 8.29 -21.32 -2.45
N GLY A 32 7.33 -20.43 -2.35
CA GLY A 32 6.14 -20.61 -1.54
C GLY A 32 5.03 -21.34 -2.28
N SER A 33 4.04 -21.76 -1.52
CA SER A 33 2.83 -22.36 -2.08
C SER A 33 1.74 -21.32 -2.25
N GLU A 34 0.69 -21.69 -2.98
CA GLU A 34 -0.50 -20.86 -3.10
C GLU A 34 -1.11 -20.53 -1.74
N ALA A 35 -1.11 -21.49 -0.80
CA ALA A 35 -1.62 -21.28 0.55
C ALA A 35 -0.81 -20.22 1.31
N GLU A 36 0.48 -20.10 1.05
CA GLU A 36 1.32 -19.07 1.67
C GLU A 36 1.09 -17.69 1.07
N LEU A 37 0.74 -17.60 -0.22
CA LEU A 37 0.51 -16.33 -0.90
C LEU A 37 -0.89 -15.77 -0.67
N ARG A 38 -1.91 -16.60 -0.57
CA ARG A 38 -3.31 -16.16 -0.45
C ARG A 38 -3.57 -15.14 0.66
N PRO A 39 -3.02 -15.28 1.89
CA PRO A 39 -3.26 -14.30 2.93
C PRO A 39 -2.83 -12.88 2.59
N TYR A 40 -1.83 -12.72 1.72
CA TYR A 40 -1.34 -11.42 1.29
C TYR A 40 -2.16 -10.82 0.15
N PHE A 41 -3.02 -11.63 -0.50
CA PHE A 41 -3.82 -11.23 -1.65
C PHE A 41 -5.30 -11.55 -1.44
N SER A 42 -5.80 -11.36 -0.21
CA SER A 42 -7.19 -11.62 0.19
C SER A 42 -8.03 -10.34 0.18
N GLY A 43 -7.88 -9.53 -0.85
CA GLY A 43 -8.55 -8.25 -0.97
C GLY A 43 -7.65 -7.08 -0.58
N PHE A 44 -8.06 -5.88 -0.91
CA PHE A 44 -7.32 -4.67 -0.59
C PHE A 44 -7.60 -4.27 0.86
N LEU A 45 -6.57 -3.76 1.55
CA LEU A 45 -6.71 -3.27 2.92
C LEU A 45 -7.65 -2.08 2.96
N GLU A 46 -8.67 -2.13 3.82
CA GLU A 46 -9.71 -1.10 3.87
C GLU A 46 -9.31 0.08 4.75
N PHE A 47 -9.73 1.26 4.32
CA PHE A 47 -9.60 2.48 5.10
C PHE A 47 -10.85 2.63 5.97
N GLY A 48 -10.72 2.30 7.25
CA GLY A 48 -11.85 2.35 8.19
C GLY A 48 -11.98 3.71 8.89
N THR A 49 -12.91 3.80 9.83
CA THR A 49 -13.15 5.03 10.61
C THR A 49 -11.96 5.44 11.46
N ALA A 50 -11.11 4.48 11.86
CA ALA A 50 -9.89 4.72 12.62
C ALA A 50 -8.66 4.89 11.72
N GLY A 51 -8.85 5.02 10.40
CA GLY A 51 -7.77 5.14 9.43
C GLY A 51 -7.36 3.80 8.81
N LEU A 52 -6.25 3.80 8.10
CA LEU A 52 -5.73 2.61 7.46
C LEU A 52 -4.92 1.79 8.47
N ARG A 53 -5.33 0.55 8.71
CA ARG A 53 -4.69 -0.34 9.68
C ARG A 53 -4.55 -1.75 9.13
N GLY A 54 -3.45 -2.39 9.46
CA GLY A 54 -3.19 -3.78 9.09
C GLY A 54 -1.81 -4.21 9.53
N GLU A 55 -1.55 -5.51 9.41
CA GLU A 55 -0.21 -6.04 9.67
C GLU A 55 0.76 -5.58 8.59
N LEU A 56 2.01 -5.36 8.97
CA LEU A 56 3.08 -5.06 8.02
C LEU A 56 3.38 -6.30 7.17
N GLY A 57 3.58 -6.10 5.90
CA GLY A 57 3.91 -7.17 4.97
C GLY A 57 3.63 -6.77 3.54
N PRO A 58 4.02 -7.62 2.58
CA PRO A 58 3.81 -7.34 1.17
C PRO A 58 2.38 -7.62 0.72
N GLY A 59 1.98 -7.06 -0.42
CA GLY A 59 0.71 -7.34 -1.06
C GLY A 59 -0.43 -6.42 -0.63
N PRO A 60 -1.58 -6.51 -1.32
CA PRO A 60 -2.70 -5.59 -1.10
C PRO A 60 -3.43 -5.76 0.23
N SER A 61 -3.28 -6.91 0.89
CA SER A 61 -3.98 -7.21 2.16
C SER A 61 -3.16 -6.82 3.39
N ARG A 62 -1.99 -6.23 3.21
CA ARG A 62 -1.08 -5.86 4.30
C ARG A 62 -0.73 -4.39 4.23
N MET A 63 -0.19 -3.86 5.33
CA MET A 63 0.29 -2.49 5.40
C MET A 63 1.70 -2.42 4.82
N ASN A 64 1.88 -1.62 3.77
CA ASN A 64 3.16 -1.44 3.09
C ASN A 64 3.14 -0.15 2.28
N ARG A 65 4.28 0.22 1.70
CA ARG A 65 4.41 1.46 0.94
C ARG A 65 3.49 1.50 -0.28
N ALA A 66 3.31 0.37 -0.97
CA ALA A 66 2.43 0.31 -2.14
C ALA A 66 0.98 0.60 -1.76
N VAL A 67 0.47 -0.02 -0.68
CA VAL A 67 -0.90 0.19 -0.20
C VAL A 67 -1.09 1.62 0.29
N VAL A 68 -0.14 2.14 1.07
CA VAL A 68 -0.21 3.52 1.57
C VAL A 68 -0.21 4.52 0.40
N SER A 69 0.64 4.31 -0.60
CA SER A 69 0.71 5.18 -1.76
C SER A 69 -0.57 5.16 -2.60
N LYS A 70 -1.16 3.98 -2.81
CA LYS A 70 -2.43 3.85 -3.53
C LYS A 70 -3.57 4.52 -2.77
N THR A 71 -3.62 4.35 -1.46
CA THR A 71 -4.63 4.97 -0.60
C THR A 71 -4.48 6.50 -0.61
N ALA A 72 -3.25 6.99 -0.49
CA ALA A 72 -2.95 8.43 -0.52
C ALA A 72 -3.30 9.05 -1.88
N THR A 73 -3.03 8.36 -2.98
CA THR A 73 -3.39 8.81 -4.32
C THR A 73 -4.90 8.95 -4.46
N GLY A 74 -5.66 7.96 -3.99
CA GLY A 74 -7.12 8.03 -3.99
C GLY A 74 -7.65 9.19 -3.17
N LEU A 75 -7.07 9.40 -1.99
CA LEU A 75 -7.45 10.51 -1.11
C LEU A 75 -7.12 11.87 -1.75
N ALA A 76 -5.95 12.00 -2.36
CA ALA A 76 -5.56 13.23 -3.05
C ALA A 76 -6.53 13.57 -4.19
N GLN A 77 -6.95 12.58 -4.97
CA GLN A 77 -7.94 12.76 -6.02
C GLN A 77 -9.29 13.20 -5.46
N PHE A 78 -9.71 12.59 -4.37
CA PHE A 78 -10.95 12.96 -3.68
C PHE A 78 -10.91 14.42 -3.20
N MET A 79 -9.80 14.81 -2.58
CA MET A 79 -9.63 16.19 -2.09
C MET A 79 -9.68 17.19 -3.23
N LYS A 80 -9.00 16.92 -4.33
CA LYS A 80 -8.99 17.79 -5.50
C LYS A 80 -10.41 17.95 -6.08
N LYS A 81 -11.13 16.83 -6.22
CA LYS A 81 -12.51 16.82 -6.74
C LYS A 81 -13.46 17.64 -5.88
N ASN A 82 -13.26 17.65 -4.56
CA ASN A 82 -14.15 18.31 -3.60
C ASN A 82 -13.63 19.66 -3.13
N GLY A 83 -12.57 20.19 -3.74
CA GLY A 83 -12.04 21.51 -3.40
C GLY A 83 -11.34 21.57 -2.05
N LEU A 84 -10.95 20.44 -1.49
CA LEU A 84 -10.22 20.37 -0.22
C LEU A 84 -8.72 20.53 -0.50
N ASN A 85 -8.03 21.34 0.28
CA ASN A 85 -6.63 21.67 0.01
C ASN A 85 -5.68 21.46 1.17
N SER A 86 -6.14 20.89 2.28
CA SER A 86 -5.27 20.60 3.42
C SER A 86 -5.61 19.27 4.06
N ILE A 87 -4.58 18.61 4.59
CA ILE A 87 -4.68 17.32 5.25
C ILE A 87 -3.65 17.25 6.38
N VAL A 88 -4.00 16.57 7.46
CA VAL A 88 -3.08 16.26 8.56
C VAL A 88 -2.66 14.81 8.45
N ILE A 89 -1.35 14.58 8.44
CA ILE A 89 -0.77 13.25 8.36
C ILE A 89 -0.08 12.95 9.68
N GLY A 90 -0.56 11.91 10.37
CA GLY A 90 0.03 11.45 11.61
C GLY A 90 0.83 10.17 11.41
N ARG A 91 1.74 9.89 12.34
CA ARG A 91 2.47 8.62 12.39
C ARG A 91 2.64 8.17 13.82
N ASP A 92 2.88 6.88 13.98
CA ASP A 92 3.23 6.30 15.28
C ASP A 92 4.66 5.76 15.25
N ALA A 93 5.07 5.05 16.32
CA ALA A 93 6.42 4.49 16.41
C ALA A 93 6.57 3.13 15.72
N ARG A 94 5.57 2.70 14.96
CA ARG A 94 5.58 1.42 14.28
C ARG A 94 6.61 1.41 13.15
N TYR A 95 7.27 0.25 12.94
CA TYR A 95 8.22 0.10 11.86
C TYR A 95 7.58 0.44 10.51
N GLY A 96 8.27 1.24 9.72
CA GLY A 96 7.77 1.67 8.40
C GLY A 96 6.89 2.91 8.45
N SER A 97 6.43 3.36 9.63
CA SER A 97 5.55 4.50 9.76
C SER A 97 6.15 5.79 9.18
N GLU A 98 7.46 5.99 9.34
CA GLU A 98 8.15 7.16 8.79
C GLU A 98 8.12 7.15 7.26
N ASP A 99 8.39 6.00 6.63
CA ASP A 99 8.31 5.85 5.17
C ASP A 99 6.89 6.09 4.67
N PHE A 100 5.88 5.56 5.38
CA PHE A 100 4.49 5.73 5.02
C PHE A 100 4.08 7.20 5.09
N THR A 101 4.50 7.90 6.13
CA THR A 101 4.22 9.33 6.29
C THR A 101 4.86 10.14 5.18
N ARG A 102 6.11 9.86 4.85
CA ARG A 102 6.82 10.54 3.78
C ARG A 102 6.16 10.30 2.42
N ASP A 103 5.83 9.05 2.09
CA ASP A 103 5.20 8.71 0.83
C ASP A 103 3.85 9.42 0.69
N THR A 104 3.06 9.46 1.75
CA THR A 104 1.77 10.13 1.75
C THR A 104 1.95 11.64 1.55
N ALA A 105 2.90 12.25 2.26
CA ALA A 105 3.16 13.69 2.15
C ALA A 105 3.59 14.08 0.73
N GLU A 106 4.46 13.28 0.10
CA GLU A 106 4.90 13.55 -1.27
C GLU A 106 3.74 13.46 -2.27
N ILE A 107 2.89 12.44 -2.13
CA ILE A 107 1.71 12.28 -3.00
C ILE A 107 0.75 13.45 -2.83
N MET A 108 0.52 13.89 -1.60
CA MET A 108 -0.35 15.04 -1.33
C MET A 108 0.20 16.34 -1.91
N LYS A 109 1.53 16.54 -1.86
CA LYS A 109 2.16 17.71 -2.48
C LYS A 109 2.00 17.71 -4.00
N ILE A 110 2.17 16.56 -4.64
CA ILE A 110 1.95 16.40 -6.08
C ILE A 110 0.51 16.75 -6.43
N GLY A 111 -0.45 16.35 -5.59
CA GLY A 111 -1.87 16.71 -5.73
C GLY A 111 -2.20 18.13 -5.30
N ARG A 112 -1.20 18.93 -4.89
CA ARG A 112 -1.33 20.31 -4.42
C ARG A 112 -2.12 20.43 -3.11
N ALA A 113 -2.13 19.38 -2.29
CA ALA A 113 -2.69 19.43 -0.96
C ALA A 113 -1.70 20.03 0.03
N HIS A 114 -2.21 20.74 1.00
CA HIS A 114 -1.42 21.30 2.10
C HIS A 114 -1.26 20.21 3.18
N VAL A 115 -0.06 20.01 3.65
CA VAL A 115 0.24 18.98 4.65
C VAL A 115 0.55 19.62 6.00
#